data_fe6499b89cf9b06eacbdfc03b2ac6e99
#
_entry.id   fe6499b89cf9b06eacbdfc03b2ac6e99
#
_cell.length_a   1.000
_cell.length_b   1.000
_cell.length_c   1.000
_cell.angle_alpha   90.00
_cell.angle_beta   90.00
_cell.angle_gamma   90.00
#
_symmetry.space_group_name_H-M   'P 1'
#
loop_
_entity.id
_entity.type
_entity.pdbx_description
1 polymer ?
#
loop_
_entity_poly.entity_id
_entity_poly.type
_entity_poly.pdbx_seq_one_letter_code
_entity_poly.pdbx_strand_id
1 'polypeptide(L)'
;MTILEAARALHLLIHSGALARPKRTIRFIWGPEHEGTMAFLATHPDIMKDLRANVHMDMVGGDLFKNKSMMHVTETPWSLPSFVTDVGAVFLHTIQNGATEYAQGGGSPAEAMVETRIAESGTRNEFFADVTPFDEGSDHDDYDSSTIAVPSLYLRDWPDTYIHTDHDSLEQMDATKLRRVAALGAAAGYVYASLDAQQLPLLLPFFTAQSEARLAASFEKAQKWVMDPGMAADTAWYEADNLLTHSLQRECDSLHSLVVYSGSVENSDLEGVKALTAQTDAFSLWLERNAQSRGAKAPVSPWAKDASTMRVAVRIAPFGPVQNQNDNALLARLGEERYSKIMLLNGGWSSLYAYEILNFVNGKRTIGQIRDAVSAEYRPIPVELVEDYLGALAEAKIVSFLYARLDRPRTTK
;
A
#
# COMPACT_ATOMS: atom_id res chain seq x y z
N MET A 1 -14.16 -16.72 -10.05
CA MET A 1 -15.61 -16.65 -9.75
C MET A 1 -16.01 -15.30 -9.12
N THR A 2 -15.31 -14.80 -8.14
CA THR A 2 -15.61 -13.56 -7.40
C THR A 2 -15.74 -12.33 -8.30
N ILE A 3 -14.79 -12.11 -9.22
CA ILE A 3 -14.81 -11.00 -10.19
C ILE A 3 -16.02 -11.11 -11.13
N LEU A 4 -16.38 -12.31 -11.58
CA LEU A 4 -17.55 -12.53 -12.45
C LEU A 4 -18.85 -12.21 -11.73
N GLU A 5 -18.98 -12.57 -10.44
CA GLU A 5 -20.13 -12.23 -9.63
C GLU A 5 -20.24 -10.72 -9.37
N ALA A 6 -19.12 -10.05 -9.10
CA ALA A 6 -19.06 -8.60 -8.99
C ALA A 6 -19.54 -7.91 -10.30
N ALA A 7 -19.08 -8.40 -11.45
CA ALA A 7 -19.49 -7.90 -12.75
C ALA A 7 -21.00 -8.09 -12.99
N ARG A 8 -21.51 -9.30 -12.68
CA ARG A 8 -22.96 -9.63 -12.80
C ARG A 8 -23.82 -8.74 -11.91
N ALA A 9 -23.43 -8.58 -10.65
CA ALA A 9 -24.16 -7.77 -9.69
C ALA A 9 -24.22 -6.30 -10.10
N LEU A 10 -23.10 -5.71 -10.47
CA LEU A 10 -23.02 -4.32 -10.95
C LEU A 10 -23.86 -4.12 -12.23
N HIS A 11 -23.76 -5.07 -13.19
CA HIS A 11 -24.57 -5.02 -14.41
C HIS A 11 -26.06 -4.97 -14.08
N LEU A 12 -26.56 -5.86 -13.23
CA LEU A 12 -27.96 -5.93 -12.86
C LEU A 12 -28.43 -4.67 -12.12
N LEU A 13 -27.67 -4.19 -11.14
CA LEU A 13 -28.03 -3.03 -10.34
C LEU A 13 -28.06 -1.73 -11.17
N ILE A 14 -27.13 -1.57 -12.10
CA ILE A 14 -27.07 -0.41 -12.98
C ILE A 14 -28.21 -0.48 -14.01
N HIS A 15 -28.48 -1.64 -14.62
CA HIS A 15 -29.54 -1.78 -15.62
C HIS A 15 -30.95 -1.70 -15.04
N SER A 16 -31.13 -2.12 -13.78
CA SER A 16 -32.42 -1.95 -13.08
C SER A 16 -32.67 -0.52 -12.59
N GLY A 17 -31.66 0.35 -12.63
CA GLY A 17 -31.71 1.70 -12.07
C GLY A 17 -31.56 1.77 -10.55
N ALA A 18 -31.23 0.65 -9.87
CA ALA A 18 -30.95 0.62 -8.44
C ALA A 18 -29.63 1.33 -8.09
N LEU A 19 -28.68 1.32 -9.03
CA LEU A 19 -27.46 2.13 -8.98
C LEU A 19 -27.41 3.06 -10.21
N ALA A 20 -26.94 4.28 -10.00
CA ALA A 20 -26.67 5.21 -11.10
C ALA A 20 -25.54 4.66 -12.01
N ARG A 21 -25.55 5.05 -13.28
CA ARG A 21 -24.46 4.72 -14.19
C ARG A 21 -23.16 5.38 -13.68
N PRO A 22 -22.07 4.63 -13.51
CA PRO A 22 -20.81 5.20 -13.04
C PRO A 22 -20.23 6.19 -14.07
N LYS A 23 -19.46 7.15 -13.60
CA LYS A 23 -18.84 8.21 -14.43
C LYS A 23 -17.62 7.71 -15.20
N ARG A 24 -16.98 6.65 -14.72
CA ARG A 24 -15.82 6.00 -15.32
C ARG A 24 -16.14 4.58 -15.72
N THR A 25 -15.42 4.05 -16.70
CA THR A 25 -15.54 2.65 -17.12
C THR A 25 -14.97 1.72 -16.07
N ILE A 26 -15.71 0.68 -15.72
CA ILE A 26 -15.20 -0.46 -14.95
C ILE A 26 -14.83 -1.54 -15.96
N ARG A 27 -13.57 -1.97 -15.93
CA ARG A 27 -13.04 -3.01 -16.80
C ARG A 27 -12.75 -4.26 -15.96
N PHE A 28 -13.26 -5.40 -16.40
CA PHE A 28 -12.98 -6.69 -15.78
C PHE A 28 -11.95 -7.41 -16.64
N ILE A 29 -10.86 -7.89 -16.00
CA ILE A 29 -9.74 -8.52 -16.67
C ILE A 29 -9.45 -9.86 -15.99
N TRP A 30 -9.18 -10.87 -16.79
CA TRP A 30 -8.67 -12.18 -16.40
C TRP A 30 -7.50 -12.52 -17.33
N GLY A 31 -6.39 -12.91 -16.78
CA GLY A 31 -5.19 -13.20 -17.54
C GLY A 31 -4.21 -14.07 -16.75
N PRO A 32 -3.14 -14.52 -17.38
CA PRO A 32 -1.99 -15.06 -16.66
C PRO A 32 -1.41 -14.01 -15.73
N GLU A 33 -1.09 -14.43 -14.51
CA GLU A 33 -0.51 -13.59 -13.48
C GLU A 33 0.82 -12.99 -13.95
N HIS A 34 1.11 -11.76 -13.54
CA HIS A 34 2.28 -10.96 -13.88
C HIS A 34 2.52 -10.78 -15.39
N GLU A 35 2.88 -11.83 -16.14
CA GLU A 35 3.20 -11.72 -17.55
C GLU A 35 2.02 -11.22 -18.39
N GLY A 36 0.82 -11.71 -18.09
CA GLY A 36 -0.41 -11.26 -18.78
C GLY A 36 -0.74 -9.82 -18.47
N THR A 37 -0.64 -9.42 -17.20
CA THR A 37 -0.86 -8.05 -16.75
C THR A 37 0.17 -7.10 -17.34
N MET A 38 1.45 -7.44 -17.28
CA MET A 38 2.51 -6.62 -17.85
C MET A 38 2.40 -6.50 -19.38
N ALA A 39 2.08 -7.60 -20.07
CA ALA A 39 1.85 -7.58 -21.52
C ALA A 39 0.64 -6.69 -21.87
N PHE A 40 -0.46 -6.77 -21.10
CA PHE A 40 -1.62 -5.92 -21.30
C PHE A 40 -1.28 -4.43 -21.10
N LEU A 41 -0.65 -4.06 -20.01
CA LEU A 41 -0.30 -2.67 -19.71
C LEU A 41 0.70 -2.10 -20.74
N ALA A 42 1.71 -2.87 -21.13
CA ALA A 42 2.71 -2.44 -22.12
C ALA A 42 2.13 -2.26 -23.52
N THR A 43 1.12 -3.06 -23.90
CA THR A 43 0.52 -3.01 -25.25
C THR A 43 -0.69 -2.09 -25.36
N HIS A 44 -1.23 -1.60 -24.22
CA HIS A 44 -2.38 -0.70 -24.17
C HIS A 44 -2.07 0.62 -23.41
N PRO A 45 -1.08 1.40 -23.87
CA PRO A 45 -0.68 2.63 -23.17
C PRO A 45 -1.79 3.70 -23.15
N ASP A 46 -2.74 3.65 -24.07
CA ASP A 46 -3.94 4.47 -24.10
C ASP A 46 -4.91 4.16 -22.97
N ILE A 47 -5.03 2.88 -22.59
CA ILE A 47 -5.82 2.44 -21.44
C ILE A 47 -5.07 2.78 -20.16
N MET A 48 -3.78 2.43 -20.09
CA MET A 48 -2.96 2.61 -18.89
C MET A 48 -2.98 4.05 -18.37
N LYS A 49 -2.83 5.06 -19.24
CA LYS A 49 -2.85 6.48 -18.84
C LYS A 49 -4.17 6.93 -18.19
N ASP A 50 -5.27 6.24 -18.47
CA ASP A 50 -6.61 6.56 -17.98
C ASP A 50 -7.02 5.70 -16.78
N LEU A 51 -6.22 4.70 -16.40
CA LEU A 51 -6.45 3.93 -15.18
C LEU A 51 -6.37 4.85 -13.95
N ARG A 52 -7.24 4.60 -12.98
CA ARG A 52 -7.33 5.40 -11.75
C ARG A 52 -7.16 4.55 -10.50
N ALA A 53 -7.61 3.32 -10.53
CA ALA A 53 -7.46 2.35 -9.47
C ALA A 53 -7.58 0.95 -10.05
N ASN A 54 -6.99 -0.01 -9.36
CA ASN A 54 -7.14 -1.43 -9.55
C ASN A 54 -7.86 -2.03 -8.34
N VAL A 55 -8.75 -2.98 -8.56
CA VAL A 55 -9.30 -3.87 -7.51
C VAL A 55 -8.84 -5.26 -7.83
N HIS A 56 -7.81 -5.70 -7.15
CA HIS A 56 -7.21 -7.00 -7.35
C HIS A 56 -7.79 -8.01 -6.38
N MET A 57 -8.25 -9.13 -6.89
CA MET A 57 -8.83 -10.22 -6.10
C MET A 57 -8.12 -11.52 -6.48
N ASP A 58 -7.23 -11.96 -5.62
CA ASP A 58 -6.51 -13.20 -5.78
C ASP A 58 -6.58 -14.02 -4.50
N MET A 59 -6.65 -15.35 -4.63
CA MET A 59 -6.72 -16.29 -3.52
C MET A 59 -7.86 -15.97 -2.54
N VAL A 60 -9.03 -15.53 -3.01
CA VAL A 60 -10.15 -15.11 -2.16
C VAL A 60 -11.19 -16.21 -1.99
N GLY A 61 -11.75 -16.32 -0.79
CA GLY A 61 -12.85 -17.24 -0.46
C GLY A 61 -12.43 -18.53 0.22
N GLY A 62 -11.17 -18.67 0.62
CA GLY A 62 -10.70 -19.83 1.37
C GLY A 62 -11.44 -19.99 2.71
N ASP A 63 -11.84 -21.23 3.04
CA ASP A 63 -12.50 -21.55 4.31
C ASP A 63 -11.55 -21.34 5.47
N LEU A 64 -12.00 -20.61 6.50
CA LEU A 64 -11.19 -20.28 7.67
C LEU A 64 -10.60 -21.50 8.39
N PHE A 65 -11.36 -22.58 8.48
CA PHE A 65 -10.96 -23.76 9.25
C PHE A 65 -10.23 -24.80 8.42
N LYS A 66 -10.63 -24.98 7.16
CA LYS A 66 -10.00 -25.94 6.24
C LYS A 66 -8.69 -25.40 5.69
N ASN A 67 -8.73 -24.21 5.14
CA ASN A 67 -7.58 -23.57 4.50
C ASN A 67 -6.68 -22.77 5.45
N LYS A 68 -7.16 -22.49 6.68
CA LYS A 68 -6.47 -21.67 7.70
C LYS A 68 -6.26 -20.20 7.24
N SER A 69 -7.03 -19.74 6.27
CA SER A 69 -6.85 -18.43 5.66
C SER A 69 -7.75 -17.35 6.28
N MET A 70 -7.16 -16.18 6.50
CA MET A 70 -7.89 -14.96 6.86
C MET A 70 -7.94 -14.03 5.67
N MET A 71 -9.01 -13.24 5.57
CA MET A 71 -9.15 -12.23 4.54
C MET A 71 -8.31 -10.99 4.89
N HIS A 72 -7.57 -10.47 3.92
CA HIS A 72 -6.81 -9.23 4.04
C HIS A 72 -7.26 -8.21 2.99
N VAL A 73 -7.38 -6.97 3.43
CA VAL A 73 -7.37 -5.78 2.59
C VAL A 73 -5.97 -5.20 2.70
N THR A 74 -5.15 -5.40 1.68
CA THR A 74 -3.75 -4.98 1.71
C THR A 74 -3.62 -3.52 1.30
N GLU A 75 -2.88 -2.74 2.08
CA GLU A 75 -2.60 -1.33 1.80
C GLU A 75 -1.72 -1.17 0.55
N THR A 76 -1.81 0.00 -0.09
CA THR A 76 -0.84 0.40 -1.12
C THR A 76 0.53 0.66 -0.49
N PRO A 77 1.65 0.49 -1.24
CA PRO A 77 2.98 0.79 -0.73
C PRO A 77 3.12 2.29 -0.40
N TRP A 78 4.02 2.64 0.51
CA TRP A 78 4.20 4.04 0.93
C TRP A 78 4.79 4.92 -0.18
N SER A 79 5.36 4.32 -1.21
CA SER A 79 5.76 5.04 -2.43
C SER A 79 4.59 5.48 -3.30
N LEU A 80 3.40 4.87 -3.12
CA LEU A 80 2.16 5.17 -3.84
C LEU A 80 0.96 5.32 -2.87
N PRO A 81 0.94 6.31 -1.97
CA PRO A 81 -0.15 6.51 -1.03
C PRO A 81 -1.47 6.80 -1.74
N SER A 82 -2.55 6.15 -1.30
CA SER A 82 -3.85 6.33 -1.96
C SER A 82 -5.03 6.06 -1.03
N PHE A 83 -6.14 6.75 -1.27
CA PHE A 83 -7.42 6.54 -0.59
C PHE A 83 -8.10 5.20 -0.94
N VAL A 84 -7.60 4.45 -1.90
CA VAL A 84 -8.26 3.20 -2.34
C VAL A 84 -8.35 2.18 -1.21
N THR A 85 -7.32 2.07 -0.37
CA THR A 85 -7.37 1.21 0.81
C THR A 85 -8.45 1.65 1.80
N ASP A 86 -8.62 2.96 2.01
CA ASP A 86 -9.61 3.49 2.95
C ASP A 86 -11.05 3.13 2.53
N VAL A 87 -11.35 3.15 1.23
CA VAL A 87 -12.63 2.68 0.70
C VAL A 87 -12.81 1.18 0.98
N GLY A 88 -11.78 0.38 0.73
CA GLY A 88 -11.78 -1.07 1.03
C GLY A 88 -12.03 -1.33 2.52
N ALA A 89 -11.35 -0.60 3.39
CA ALA A 89 -11.48 -0.71 4.85
C ALA A 89 -12.90 -0.36 5.33
N VAL A 90 -13.52 0.70 4.79
CA VAL A 90 -14.91 1.05 5.13
C VAL A 90 -15.88 -0.10 4.82
N PHE A 91 -15.78 -0.70 3.64
CA PHE A 91 -16.64 -1.83 3.28
C PHE A 91 -16.30 -3.08 4.08
N LEU A 92 -15.03 -3.34 4.35
CA LEU A 92 -14.60 -4.43 5.22
C LEU A 92 -15.25 -4.33 6.59
N HIS A 93 -15.08 -3.19 7.27
CA HIS A 93 -15.64 -2.96 8.61
C HIS A 93 -17.17 -2.99 8.61
N THR A 94 -17.83 -2.51 7.55
CA THR A 94 -19.29 -2.60 7.42
C THR A 94 -19.75 -4.06 7.40
N ILE A 95 -19.08 -4.92 6.63
CA ILE A 95 -19.41 -6.36 6.57
C ILE A 95 -19.08 -7.06 7.89
N GLN A 96 -17.95 -6.71 8.53
CA GLN A 96 -17.55 -7.27 9.83
C GLN A 96 -18.57 -6.94 10.92
N ASN A 97 -18.94 -5.65 11.03
CA ASN A 97 -19.91 -5.20 12.03
C ASN A 97 -21.26 -5.93 11.86
N GLY A 98 -21.78 -6.02 10.63
CA GLY A 98 -22.98 -6.77 10.36
C GLY A 98 -22.87 -8.24 10.71
N ALA A 99 -21.73 -8.89 10.41
CA ALA A 99 -21.48 -10.28 10.76
C ALA A 99 -21.40 -10.50 12.28
N THR A 100 -20.80 -9.58 13.02
CA THR A 100 -20.73 -9.62 14.49
C THR A 100 -22.11 -9.39 15.13
N GLU A 101 -22.88 -8.42 14.64
CA GLU A 101 -24.26 -8.18 15.10
C GLU A 101 -25.14 -9.43 14.88
N TYR A 102 -25.02 -10.07 13.73
CA TYR A 102 -25.73 -11.32 13.45
C TYR A 102 -25.32 -12.43 14.43
N ALA A 103 -24.01 -12.61 14.67
CA ALA A 103 -23.48 -13.63 15.59
C ALA A 103 -23.94 -13.40 17.03
N GLN A 104 -24.12 -12.14 17.44
CA GLN A 104 -24.63 -11.74 18.75
C GLN A 104 -26.17 -11.82 18.87
N GLY A 105 -26.88 -12.24 17.81
CA GLY A 105 -28.32 -12.37 17.80
C GLY A 105 -29.06 -11.04 17.61
N GLY A 106 -28.41 -10.01 17.08
CA GLY A 106 -29.02 -8.74 16.72
C GLY A 106 -29.79 -8.79 15.39
N GLY A 107 -30.82 -7.95 15.27
CA GLY A 107 -31.62 -7.81 14.05
C GLY A 107 -32.60 -8.94 13.75
N SER A 108 -33.42 -8.79 12.69
CA SER A 108 -34.21 -9.90 12.19
C SER A 108 -33.32 -10.86 11.37
N PRO A 109 -33.54 -12.18 11.42
CA PRO A 109 -32.73 -13.13 10.67
C PRO A 109 -32.66 -12.85 9.16
N ALA A 110 -33.73 -12.32 8.57
CA ALA A 110 -33.78 -12.02 7.15
C ALA A 110 -32.96 -10.76 6.77
N GLU A 111 -33.05 -9.69 7.57
CA GLU A 111 -32.25 -8.47 7.39
C GLU A 111 -30.77 -8.76 7.62
N ALA A 112 -30.42 -9.44 8.70
CA ALA A 112 -29.07 -9.84 9.01
C ALA A 112 -28.44 -10.69 7.89
N MET A 113 -29.17 -11.64 7.30
CA MET A 113 -28.66 -12.42 6.17
C MET A 113 -28.36 -11.58 4.94
N VAL A 114 -29.11 -10.52 4.67
CA VAL A 114 -28.84 -9.61 3.55
C VAL A 114 -27.62 -8.73 3.85
N GLU A 115 -27.57 -8.13 5.03
CA GLU A 115 -26.49 -7.23 5.43
C GLU A 115 -25.14 -7.94 5.57
N THR A 116 -25.14 -9.14 6.15
CA THR A 116 -23.91 -9.93 6.36
C THR A 116 -23.46 -10.70 5.12
N ARG A 117 -24.21 -10.65 4.03
CA ARG A 117 -23.90 -11.35 2.77
C ARG A 117 -23.75 -12.88 2.93
N ILE A 118 -24.54 -13.51 3.81
CA ILE A 118 -24.48 -14.94 4.04
C ILE A 118 -25.01 -15.70 2.80
N ALA A 119 -24.24 -16.68 2.34
CA ALA A 119 -24.66 -17.62 1.30
C ALA A 119 -25.40 -18.83 1.91
N GLU A 120 -26.31 -19.43 1.15
CA GLU A 120 -27.12 -20.56 1.61
C GLU A 120 -26.25 -21.74 2.10
N SER A 121 -25.21 -22.08 1.36
CA SER A 121 -24.29 -23.19 1.65
C SER A 121 -23.02 -22.77 2.40
N GLY A 122 -22.81 -21.48 2.69
CA GLY A 122 -21.59 -20.98 3.32
C GLY A 122 -21.69 -20.90 4.84
N THR A 123 -20.56 -20.54 5.46
CA THR A 123 -20.47 -20.30 6.90
C THR A 123 -21.38 -19.17 7.37
N ARG A 124 -21.76 -19.21 8.66
CA ARG A 124 -22.44 -18.13 9.38
C ARG A 124 -21.54 -17.47 10.43
N ASN A 125 -20.26 -17.78 10.39
CA ASN A 125 -19.29 -17.21 11.29
C ASN A 125 -19.11 -15.69 11.06
N GLU A 126 -18.54 -15.03 12.06
CA GLU A 126 -18.00 -13.70 11.93
C GLU A 126 -17.06 -13.61 10.71
N PHE A 127 -16.82 -12.39 10.24
CA PHE A 127 -15.91 -12.17 9.12
C PHE A 127 -14.52 -11.87 9.64
N PHE A 128 -13.70 -12.92 9.77
CA PHE A 128 -12.28 -12.79 10.16
C PHE A 128 -11.49 -12.19 9.01
N ALA A 129 -11.24 -10.91 9.12
CA ALA A 129 -10.54 -10.13 8.13
C ALA A 129 -9.86 -8.91 8.77
N ASP A 130 -8.80 -8.39 8.14
CA ASP A 130 -8.08 -7.21 8.63
C ASP A 130 -7.52 -6.38 7.47
N VAL A 131 -7.19 -5.12 7.77
CA VAL A 131 -6.37 -4.28 6.90
C VAL A 131 -4.91 -4.54 7.24
N THR A 132 -4.10 -4.89 6.24
CA THR A 132 -2.70 -5.25 6.45
C THR A 132 -1.78 -4.32 5.67
N PRO A 133 -0.54 -4.10 6.12
CA PRO A 133 0.46 -3.39 5.34
C PRO A 133 0.65 -3.98 3.94
N PHE A 134 1.23 -3.20 3.04
CA PHE A 134 1.63 -3.67 1.72
C PHE A 134 2.47 -4.95 1.81
N ASP A 135 2.18 -5.89 0.93
CA ASP A 135 2.92 -7.14 0.76
C ASP A 135 2.87 -7.53 -0.72
N GLU A 136 3.95 -8.10 -1.24
CA GLU A 136 4.10 -8.54 -2.62
C GLU A 136 3.46 -9.90 -2.87
N GLY A 137 3.36 -10.30 -4.13
CA GLY A 137 3.11 -11.68 -4.54
C GLY A 137 1.95 -11.89 -5.49
N SER A 138 1.42 -10.83 -6.15
CA SER A 138 0.45 -10.97 -7.24
C SER A 138 0.41 -9.71 -8.11
N ASP A 139 -0.45 -9.65 -9.12
CA ASP A 139 -0.53 -8.57 -10.13
C ASP A 139 -0.66 -7.15 -9.58
N HIS A 140 -1.10 -6.96 -8.33
CA HIS A 140 -1.12 -5.62 -7.73
C HIS A 140 0.28 -5.00 -7.67
N ASP A 141 1.35 -5.81 -7.52
CA ASP A 141 2.74 -5.34 -7.55
C ASP A 141 3.07 -4.65 -8.88
N ASP A 142 2.53 -5.19 -9.99
CA ASP A 142 2.74 -4.62 -11.30
C ASP A 142 2.08 -3.25 -11.40
N TYR A 143 0.80 -3.14 -10.98
CA TYR A 143 0.06 -1.89 -10.99
C TYR A 143 0.65 -0.84 -10.06
N ASP A 144 1.06 -1.24 -8.84
CA ASP A 144 1.59 -0.34 -7.81
C ASP A 144 3.04 0.11 -8.09
N SER A 145 3.74 -0.55 -9.03
CA SER A 145 5.12 -0.19 -9.37
C SER A 145 5.23 1.26 -9.87
N SER A 146 6.30 1.96 -9.49
CA SER A 146 6.49 3.40 -9.75
C SER A 146 6.45 3.82 -11.22
N THR A 147 6.59 2.88 -12.17
CA THR A 147 6.52 3.15 -13.61
C THR A 147 5.10 3.04 -14.17
N ILE A 148 4.18 2.45 -13.44
CA ILE A 148 2.76 2.29 -13.77
C ILE A 148 1.93 3.20 -12.85
N ALA A 149 2.17 3.15 -11.54
CA ALA A 149 1.61 4.01 -10.51
C ALA A 149 0.06 4.06 -10.51
N VAL A 150 -0.57 2.90 -10.61
CA VAL A 150 -2.01 2.72 -10.49
C VAL A 150 -2.31 2.05 -9.16
N PRO A 151 -2.84 2.76 -8.15
CA PRO A 151 -3.01 2.20 -6.82
C PRO A 151 -3.99 1.05 -6.81
N SER A 152 -3.62 -0.03 -6.11
CA SER A 152 -4.39 -1.27 -6.03
C SER A 152 -5.05 -1.45 -4.67
N LEU A 153 -6.34 -1.79 -4.67
CA LEU A 153 -6.99 -2.43 -3.54
C LEU A 153 -6.80 -3.93 -3.69
N TYR A 154 -5.89 -4.51 -2.94
CA TYR A 154 -5.62 -5.94 -3.00
C TYR A 154 -6.42 -6.68 -1.92
N LEU A 155 -7.25 -7.60 -2.37
CA LEU A 155 -8.10 -8.48 -1.56
C LEU A 155 -7.56 -9.89 -1.69
N ARG A 156 -7.08 -10.48 -0.56
CA ARG A 156 -6.53 -11.83 -0.54
C ARG A 156 -6.83 -12.59 0.74
N ASP A 157 -6.79 -13.88 0.65
CA ASP A 157 -6.74 -14.76 1.81
C ASP A 157 -5.30 -15.19 2.09
N TRP A 158 -4.86 -15.06 3.35
CA TRP A 158 -3.53 -15.48 3.75
C TRP A 158 -3.49 -15.83 5.26
N PRO A 159 -2.66 -16.79 5.71
CA PRO A 159 -1.96 -17.78 4.88
C PRO A 159 -2.94 -18.73 4.18
N ASP A 160 -2.46 -19.43 3.16
CA ASP A 160 -3.22 -20.45 2.46
C ASP A 160 -2.50 -21.81 2.56
N THR A 161 -3.20 -22.82 3.06
CA THR A 161 -2.61 -24.15 3.30
C THR A 161 -2.40 -24.93 2.00
N TYR A 162 -3.21 -24.67 0.98
CA TYR A 162 -3.29 -25.47 -0.23
C TYR A 162 -2.79 -24.79 -1.47
N ILE A 163 -2.38 -23.52 -1.37
CA ILE A 163 -1.83 -22.74 -2.50
C ILE A 163 -0.77 -23.55 -3.27
N HIS A 164 -0.86 -23.53 -4.58
CA HIS A 164 0.05 -24.21 -5.52
C HIS A 164 0.10 -25.75 -5.33
N THR A 165 -0.97 -26.35 -4.83
CA THR A 165 -1.12 -27.80 -4.70
C THR A 165 -2.34 -28.32 -5.47
N ASP A 166 -2.39 -29.64 -5.70
CA ASP A 166 -3.56 -30.32 -6.29
C ASP A 166 -4.77 -30.42 -5.34
N HIS A 167 -4.58 -30.03 -4.07
CA HIS A 167 -5.65 -29.93 -3.08
C HIS A 167 -6.31 -28.56 -3.02
N ASP A 168 -5.81 -27.58 -3.78
CA ASP A 168 -6.48 -26.28 -3.95
C ASP A 168 -7.74 -26.44 -4.80
N SER A 169 -8.82 -26.75 -4.15
CA SER A 169 -10.09 -27.15 -4.78
C SER A 169 -11.29 -26.43 -4.16
N LEU A 170 -12.45 -26.54 -4.80
CA LEU A 170 -13.71 -25.96 -4.30
C LEU A 170 -14.10 -26.45 -2.89
N GLU A 171 -13.59 -27.60 -2.45
CA GLU A 171 -13.85 -28.13 -1.11
C GLU A 171 -13.21 -27.27 -0.02
N GLN A 172 -12.17 -26.51 -0.36
CA GLN A 172 -11.46 -25.60 0.54
C GLN A 172 -12.10 -24.20 0.60
N MET A 173 -13.17 -23.96 -0.16
CA MET A 173 -13.80 -22.66 -0.29
C MET A 173 -15.01 -22.50 0.61
N ASP A 174 -15.29 -21.27 1.02
CA ASP A 174 -16.49 -20.83 1.74
C ASP A 174 -17.33 -19.88 0.87
N ALA A 175 -18.53 -20.30 0.54
CA ALA A 175 -19.45 -19.53 -0.30
C ALA A 175 -19.85 -18.19 0.33
N THR A 176 -19.97 -18.09 1.65
CA THR A 176 -20.26 -16.81 2.34
C THR A 176 -19.07 -15.85 2.21
N LYS A 177 -17.84 -16.34 2.39
CA LYS A 177 -16.63 -15.51 2.23
C LYS A 177 -16.50 -15.01 0.80
N LEU A 178 -16.68 -15.89 -0.20
CA LEU A 178 -16.72 -15.48 -1.62
C LEU A 178 -17.73 -14.37 -1.89
N ARG A 179 -18.95 -14.50 -1.34
CA ARG A 179 -20.01 -13.50 -1.49
C ARG A 179 -19.66 -12.17 -0.82
N ARG A 180 -19.06 -12.21 0.37
CA ARG A 180 -18.59 -11.01 1.09
C ARG A 180 -17.52 -10.27 0.30
N VAL A 181 -16.51 -10.99 -0.20
CA VAL A 181 -15.43 -10.41 -0.98
C VAL A 181 -15.91 -9.87 -2.34
N ALA A 182 -16.82 -10.59 -3.02
CA ALA A 182 -17.44 -10.10 -4.25
C ALA A 182 -18.19 -8.78 -4.02
N ALA A 183 -18.96 -8.68 -2.91
CA ALA A 183 -19.67 -7.46 -2.54
C ALA A 183 -18.71 -6.31 -2.21
N LEU A 184 -17.64 -6.58 -1.45
CA LEU A 184 -16.62 -5.60 -1.11
C LEU A 184 -15.96 -5.04 -2.37
N GLY A 185 -15.44 -5.91 -3.23
CA GLY A 185 -14.75 -5.48 -4.45
C GLY A 185 -15.68 -4.79 -5.47
N ALA A 186 -16.93 -5.25 -5.60
CA ALA A 186 -17.91 -4.57 -6.43
C ALA A 186 -18.25 -3.17 -5.92
N ALA A 187 -18.44 -3.01 -4.60
CA ALA A 187 -18.74 -1.74 -3.97
C ALA A 187 -17.56 -0.77 -4.10
N ALA A 188 -16.33 -1.21 -3.80
CA ALA A 188 -15.12 -0.40 -3.96
C ALA A 188 -14.93 0.03 -5.41
N GLY A 189 -15.00 -0.89 -6.36
CA GLY A 189 -14.88 -0.58 -7.79
C GLY A 189 -15.96 0.38 -8.28
N TYR A 190 -17.20 0.26 -7.78
CA TYR A 190 -18.27 1.20 -8.10
C TYR A 190 -18.01 2.60 -7.52
N VAL A 191 -17.51 2.69 -6.28
CA VAL A 191 -17.12 3.98 -5.67
C VAL A 191 -16.03 4.65 -6.51
N TYR A 192 -14.95 3.94 -6.86
CA TYR A 192 -13.88 4.52 -7.68
C TYR A 192 -14.38 4.99 -9.05
N ALA A 193 -15.30 4.26 -9.64
CA ALA A 193 -15.87 4.63 -10.92
C ALA A 193 -16.89 5.78 -10.85
N SER A 194 -17.50 6.03 -9.69
CA SER A 194 -18.60 6.98 -9.51
C SER A 194 -18.21 8.26 -8.79
N LEU A 195 -17.13 8.23 -8.00
CA LEU A 195 -16.70 9.33 -7.14
C LEU A 195 -16.46 10.63 -7.92
N ASP A 196 -16.95 11.74 -7.35
CA ASP A 196 -16.78 13.09 -7.87
C ASP A 196 -16.68 14.15 -6.75
N ALA A 197 -16.52 15.42 -7.14
CA ALA A 197 -16.41 16.54 -6.23
C ALA A 197 -17.61 16.72 -5.27
N GLN A 198 -18.80 16.28 -5.64
CA GLN A 198 -20.00 16.45 -4.80
C GLN A 198 -20.01 15.48 -3.62
N GLN A 199 -19.41 14.31 -3.79
CA GLN A 199 -19.36 13.26 -2.76
C GLN A 199 -18.16 13.44 -1.82
N LEU A 200 -17.11 14.14 -2.28
CA LEU A 200 -15.88 14.30 -1.53
C LEU A 200 -16.09 14.84 -0.10
N PRO A 201 -16.88 15.90 0.15
CA PRO A 201 -17.09 16.41 1.51
C PRO A 201 -17.75 15.40 2.46
N LEU A 202 -18.50 14.42 1.92
CA LEU A 202 -19.15 13.38 2.70
C LEU A 202 -18.15 12.28 3.11
N LEU A 203 -17.13 12.02 2.29
CA LEU A 203 -16.17 10.93 2.46
C LEU A 203 -14.93 11.37 3.24
N LEU A 204 -14.52 12.63 3.12
CA LEU A 204 -13.32 13.16 3.78
C LEU A 204 -13.26 12.90 5.29
N PRO A 205 -14.34 13.06 6.08
CA PRO A 205 -14.28 12.78 7.51
C PRO A 205 -13.92 11.32 7.82
N PHE A 206 -14.43 10.36 7.03
CA PHE A 206 -14.12 8.94 7.21
C PHE A 206 -12.65 8.63 6.89
N PHE A 207 -12.13 9.17 5.80
CA PHE A 207 -10.74 8.95 5.40
C PHE A 207 -9.77 9.65 6.36
N THR A 208 -10.12 10.86 6.82
CA THR A 208 -9.33 11.56 7.84
C THR A 208 -9.24 10.73 9.13
N ALA A 209 -10.35 10.16 9.60
CA ALA A 209 -10.34 9.32 10.80
C ALA A 209 -9.46 8.07 10.65
N GLN A 210 -9.43 7.46 9.47
CA GLN A 210 -8.53 6.33 9.19
C GLN A 210 -7.06 6.77 9.16
N SER A 211 -6.77 7.90 8.54
CA SER A 211 -5.44 8.51 8.54
C SER A 211 -4.95 8.84 9.96
N GLU A 212 -5.81 9.42 10.80
CA GLU A 212 -5.51 9.68 12.21
C GLU A 212 -5.18 8.40 12.99
N ALA A 213 -5.94 7.32 12.75
CA ALA A 213 -5.70 6.03 13.39
C ALA A 213 -4.35 5.42 12.96
N ARG A 214 -4.00 5.45 11.67
CA ARG A 214 -2.69 4.97 11.18
C ARG A 214 -1.54 5.82 11.70
N LEU A 215 -1.71 7.13 11.78
CA LEU A 215 -0.72 8.03 12.36
C LEU A 215 -0.50 7.75 13.85
N ALA A 216 -1.57 7.46 14.61
CA ALA A 216 -1.47 7.04 16.00
C ALA A 216 -0.73 5.70 16.17
N ALA A 217 -0.95 4.74 15.28
CA ALA A 217 -0.22 3.47 15.27
C ALA A 217 1.28 3.68 14.94
N SER A 218 1.60 4.60 14.02
CA SER A 218 2.98 4.99 13.75
C SER A 218 3.64 5.65 14.95
N PHE A 219 2.91 6.47 15.71
CA PHE A 219 3.40 7.05 16.95
C PHE A 219 3.67 5.99 18.01
N GLU A 220 2.81 5.00 18.19
CA GLU A 220 3.07 3.87 19.11
C GLU A 220 4.38 3.12 18.74
N LYS A 221 4.62 2.90 17.44
CA LYS A 221 5.88 2.32 16.95
C LYS A 221 7.09 3.23 17.24
N ALA A 222 6.96 4.54 17.01
CA ALA A 222 7.98 5.54 17.30
C ALA A 222 8.33 5.63 18.80
N GLN A 223 7.32 5.55 19.67
CA GLN A 223 7.51 5.49 21.13
C GLN A 223 8.37 4.27 21.53
N LYS A 224 8.12 3.10 20.96
CA LYS A 224 8.91 1.89 21.23
C LYS A 224 10.38 2.11 20.88
N TRP A 225 10.66 2.75 19.74
CA TRP A 225 12.06 3.04 19.34
C TRP A 225 12.73 4.05 20.28
N VAL A 226 12.05 5.16 20.60
CA VAL A 226 12.61 6.16 21.53
C VAL A 226 12.90 5.56 22.91
N MET A 227 12.10 4.59 23.35
CA MET A 227 12.25 3.95 24.65
C MET A 227 13.18 2.73 24.63
N ASP A 228 13.65 2.28 23.48
CA ASP A 228 14.53 1.11 23.35
C ASP A 228 15.92 1.39 23.94
N PRO A 229 16.34 0.72 25.03
CA PRO A 229 17.65 0.92 25.62
C PRO A 229 18.82 0.42 24.74
N GLY A 230 18.53 -0.44 23.76
CA GLY A 230 19.53 -0.94 22.80
C GLY A 230 19.89 0.07 21.71
N MET A 231 19.13 1.13 21.58
CA MET A 231 19.36 2.21 20.61
C MET A 231 19.98 3.43 21.25
N ALA A 232 21.02 4.03 20.62
CA ALA A 232 21.56 5.32 21.05
C ALA A 232 20.45 6.39 21.00
N ALA A 233 20.34 7.22 22.03
CA ALA A 233 19.21 8.13 22.20
C ALA A 233 19.03 9.12 21.03
N ASP A 234 20.11 9.68 20.49
CA ASP A 234 20.07 10.59 19.34
C ASP A 234 19.59 9.87 18.07
N THR A 235 20.04 8.63 17.84
CA THR A 235 19.60 7.79 16.70
C THR A 235 18.15 7.36 16.87
N ALA A 236 17.75 6.94 18.06
CA ALA A 236 16.38 6.56 18.38
C ALA A 236 15.39 7.71 18.13
N TRP A 237 15.77 8.92 18.53
CA TRP A 237 15.01 10.12 18.24
C TRP A 237 14.90 10.38 16.74
N TYR A 238 16.04 10.32 16.02
CA TYR A 238 16.03 10.51 14.57
C TYR A 238 15.09 9.52 13.86
N GLU A 239 15.20 8.23 14.14
CA GLU A 239 14.38 7.21 13.48
C GLU A 239 12.89 7.35 13.83
N ALA A 240 12.57 7.74 15.07
CA ALA A 240 11.20 7.99 15.50
C ALA A 240 10.60 9.22 14.82
N ASP A 241 11.35 10.31 14.71
CA ASP A 241 10.94 11.53 14.03
C ASP A 241 10.81 11.31 12.51
N ASN A 242 11.74 10.55 11.93
CA ASN A 242 11.68 10.09 10.54
C ASN A 242 10.39 9.31 10.26
N LEU A 243 10.03 8.37 11.14
CA LEU A 243 8.78 7.61 11.02
C LEU A 243 7.56 8.52 11.03
N LEU A 244 7.45 9.47 11.98
CA LEU A 244 6.31 10.38 12.06
C LEU A 244 6.24 11.31 10.85
N THR A 245 7.37 11.83 10.40
CA THR A 245 7.45 12.71 9.23
C THR A 245 6.93 12.01 7.97
N HIS A 246 7.38 10.80 7.70
CA HIS A 246 6.94 10.04 6.53
C HIS A 246 5.51 9.51 6.67
N SER A 247 5.08 9.17 7.89
CA SER A 247 3.68 8.81 8.16
C SER A 247 2.74 9.99 7.87
N LEU A 248 3.06 11.19 8.36
CA LEU A 248 2.27 12.39 8.05
C LEU A 248 2.22 12.64 6.54
N GLN A 249 3.38 12.57 5.86
CA GLN A 249 3.45 12.76 4.41
C GLN A 249 2.58 11.75 3.67
N ARG A 250 2.67 10.45 4.03
CA ARG A 250 1.85 9.39 3.47
C ARG A 250 0.36 9.68 3.63
N GLU A 251 -0.09 10.04 4.83
CA GLU A 251 -1.50 10.30 5.10
C GLU A 251 -2.00 11.55 4.35
N CYS A 252 -1.19 12.61 4.29
CA CYS A 252 -1.50 13.78 3.48
C CYS A 252 -1.61 13.43 2.00
N ASP A 253 -0.68 12.64 1.45
CA ASP A 253 -0.68 12.24 0.05
C ASP A 253 -1.88 11.31 -0.24
N SER A 254 -2.26 10.43 0.69
CA SER A 254 -3.47 9.61 0.58
C SER A 254 -4.73 10.47 0.48
N LEU A 255 -4.90 11.49 1.34
CA LEU A 255 -6.01 12.44 1.23
C LEU A 255 -5.96 13.24 -0.08
N HIS A 256 -4.77 13.65 -0.52
CA HIS A 256 -4.59 14.38 -1.79
C HIS A 256 -4.93 13.50 -3.01
N SER A 257 -4.76 12.19 -2.94
CA SER A 257 -5.13 11.29 -4.04
C SER A 257 -6.62 11.39 -4.41
N LEU A 258 -7.49 11.79 -3.47
CA LEU A 258 -8.90 12.09 -3.74
C LEU A 258 -9.09 13.26 -4.72
N VAL A 259 -8.17 14.19 -4.77
CA VAL A 259 -8.24 15.39 -5.64
C VAL A 259 -8.27 15.00 -7.12
N VAL A 260 -7.60 13.91 -7.50
CA VAL A 260 -7.63 13.35 -8.87
C VAL A 260 -9.05 13.11 -9.36
N TYR A 261 -9.98 12.82 -8.43
CA TYR A 261 -11.38 12.56 -8.74
C TYR A 261 -12.27 13.80 -8.66
N SER A 262 -11.84 14.85 -7.97
CA SER A 262 -12.65 16.03 -7.70
C SER A 262 -12.38 17.22 -8.63
N GLY A 263 -11.20 17.28 -9.25
CA GLY A 263 -10.87 18.31 -10.24
C GLY A 263 -10.38 19.65 -9.72
N SER A 264 -10.35 19.92 -8.42
CA SER A 264 -9.56 20.98 -7.79
C SER A 264 -9.94 21.20 -6.31
N VAL A 265 -9.09 20.77 -5.41
CA VAL A 265 -9.01 21.31 -4.04
C VAL A 265 -7.56 21.72 -3.83
N GLU A 266 -7.30 22.96 -3.45
CA GLU A 266 -5.95 23.36 -3.06
C GLU A 266 -5.54 22.57 -1.82
N ASN A 267 -4.38 21.94 -1.86
CA ASN A 267 -3.88 21.00 -0.86
C ASN A 267 -3.83 21.57 0.57
N SER A 268 -3.72 22.90 0.70
CA SER A 268 -3.67 23.60 2.00
C SER A 268 -5.00 23.67 2.72
N ASP A 269 -6.13 23.44 2.05
CA ASP A 269 -7.48 23.71 2.56
C ASP A 269 -8.20 22.49 3.11
N LEU A 270 -7.59 21.28 3.02
CA LEU A 270 -8.16 20.10 3.62
C LEU A 270 -8.08 20.18 5.16
N GLU A 271 -9.21 20.30 5.83
CA GLU A 271 -9.26 20.28 7.31
C GLU A 271 -8.56 19.04 7.88
N GLY A 272 -8.68 17.89 7.20
CA GLY A 272 -7.99 16.67 7.57
C GLY A 272 -6.46 16.82 7.63
N VAL A 273 -5.85 17.50 6.67
CA VAL A 273 -4.40 17.74 6.66
C VAL A 273 -3.99 18.62 7.87
N LYS A 274 -4.79 19.60 8.24
CA LYS A 274 -4.52 20.44 9.44
C LYS A 274 -4.62 19.62 10.71
N ALA A 275 -5.62 18.74 10.83
CA ALA A 275 -5.79 17.86 11.98
C ALA A 275 -4.61 16.90 12.14
N LEU A 276 -4.20 16.22 11.06
CA LEU A 276 -3.04 15.33 11.03
C LEU A 276 -1.74 16.05 11.40
N THR A 277 -1.53 17.27 10.89
CA THR A 277 -0.36 18.08 11.24
C THR A 277 -0.33 18.42 12.73
N ALA A 278 -1.44 18.89 13.28
CA ALA A 278 -1.52 19.21 14.71
C ALA A 278 -1.32 17.99 15.62
N GLN A 279 -1.82 16.84 15.21
CA GLN A 279 -1.60 15.57 15.92
C GLN A 279 -0.12 15.17 15.87
N THR A 280 0.53 15.31 14.71
CA THR A 280 1.96 14.99 14.54
C THR A 280 2.83 15.90 15.39
N ASP A 281 2.52 17.21 15.45
CA ASP A 281 3.25 18.17 16.29
C ASP A 281 3.20 17.75 17.77
N ALA A 282 2.03 17.32 18.26
CA ALA A 282 1.88 16.83 19.63
C ALA A 282 2.72 15.55 19.87
N PHE A 283 2.75 14.64 18.91
CA PHE A 283 3.55 13.41 18.97
C PHE A 283 5.06 13.71 18.95
N SER A 284 5.51 14.62 18.11
CA SER A 284 6.91 15.05 18.02
C SER A 284 7.39 15.68 19.34
N LEU A 285 6.58 16.49 19.99
CA LEU A 285 6.88 17.05 21.32
C LEU A 285 7.04 15.96 22.39
N TRP A 286 6.24 14.90 22.32
CA TRP A 286 6.39 13.76 23.23
C TRP A 286 7.70 13.00 22.97
N LEU A 287 8.03 12.73 21.70
CA LEU A 287 9.27 12.05 21.32
C LEU A 287 10.50 12.84 21.78
N GLU A 288 10.53 14.15 21.52
CA GLU A 288 11.60 15.05 21.95
C GLU A 288 11.86 14.95 23.46
N ARG A 289 10.81 15.16 24.27
CA ARG A 289 10.93 15.12 25.74
C ARG A 289 11.47 13.79 26.24
N ASN A 290 11.02 12.68 25.68
CA ASN A 290 11.44 11.35 26.10
C ASN A 290 12.86 11.01 25.60
N ALA A 291 13.23 11.40 24.40
CA ALA A 291 14.59 11.27 23.90
C ALA A 291 15.58 12.09 24.77
N GLN A 292 15.25 13.34 25.08
CA GLN A 292 16.05 14.21 25.97
C GLN A 292 16.19 13.61 27.37
N SER A 293 15.15 12.99 27.92
CA SER A 293 15.21 12.33 29.24
C SER A 293 16.19 11.14 29.24
N ARG A 294 16.49 10.55 28.08
CA ARG A 294 17.49 9.53 27.85
C ARG A 294 18.88 10.09 27.53
N GLY A 295 19.02 11.41 27.52
CA GLY A 295 20.29 12.11 27.26
C GLY A 295 20.52 12.47 25.79
N ALA A 296 19.53 12.34 24.92
CA ALA A 296 19.62 12.83 23.55
C ALA A 296 19.79 14.35 23.51
N LYS A 297 20.62 14.83 22.59
CA LYS A 297 20.86 16.27 22.39
C LYS A 297 20.16 16.79 21.13
N ALA A 298 20.13 16.00 20.08
CA ALA A 298 19.47 16.31 18.83
C ALA A 298 19.19 15.01 18.05
N PRO A 299 18.17 14.96 17.17
CA PRO A 299 18.04 13.86 16.25
C PRO A 299 19.22 13.87 15.26
N VAL A 300 19.99 12.79 15.24
CA VAL A 300 21.20 12.66 14.41
C VAL A 300 20.96 11.62 13.33
N SER A 301 20.93 12.07 12.08
CA SER A 301 20.87 11.18 10.92
C SER A 301 22.09 10.26 10.87
N PRO A 302 21.90 8.94 10.72
CA PRO A 302 23.02 7.99 10.63
C PRO A 302 23.83 8.15 9.34
N TRP A 303 23.35 8.89 8.35
CA TRP A 303 23.96 9.02 7.01
C TRP A 303 24.32 10.46 6.59
N ALA A 304 23.91 11.49 7.33
CA ALA A 304 24.00 12.90 6.89
C ALA A 304 25.42 13.39 6.55
N LYS A 305 26.48 12.68 6.97
CA LYS A 305 27.89 13.06 6.73
C LYS A 305 28.49 12.37 5.50
N ASP A 306 27.80 11.44 4.89
CA ASP A 306 28.30 10.69 3.75
C ASP A 306 27.88 11.35 2.43
N ALA A 307 28.85 11.86 1.67
CA ALA A 307 28.59 12.51 0.37
C ALA A 307 28.00 11.54 -0.68
N SER A 308 28.25 10.24 -0.55
CA SER A 308 27.70 9.23 -1.47
C SER A 308 26.18 9.14 -1.40
N THR A 309 25.62 9.35 -0.19
CA THR A 309 24.18 9.32 0.06
C THR A 309 23.42 10.51 -0.52
N MET A 310 24.13 11.56 -0.94
CA MET A 310 23.55 12.75 -1.57
C MET A 310 23.30 12.58 -3.08
N ARG A 311 23.70 11.46 -3.67
CA ARG A 311 23.39 11.17 -5.09
C ARG A 311 21.88 10.97 -5.27
N VAL A 312 21.34 11.49 -6.38
CA VAL A 312 19.94 11.33 -6.76
C VAL A 312 19.83 10.20 -7.77
N ALA A 313 19.05 9.18 -7.45
CA ALA A 313 18.76 8.09 -8.37
C ALA A 313 17.63 8.45 -9.34
N VAL A 314 17.79 8.05 -10.60
CA VAL A 314 16.81 8.22 -11.68
C VAL A 314 16.55 6.87 -12.32
N ARG A 315 15.31 6.46 -12.40
CA ARG A 315 14.92 5.22 -13.07
C ARG A 315 14.95 5.38 -14.58
N ILE A 316 15.52 4.41 -15.29
CA ILE A 316 15.65 4.41 -16.76
C ILE A 316 15.05 3.17 -17.43
N ALA A 317 14.91 2.06 -16.72
CA ALA A 317 14.33 0.80 -17.21
C ALA A 317 14.13 -0.18 -16.04
N PRO A 318 13.46 -1.30 -16.22
CA PRO A 318 12.42 -1.56 -17.22
C PRO A 318 11.09 -0.90 -16.82
N PHE A 319 10.07 -1.09 -17.64
CA PHE A 319 8.67 -0.84 -17.30
C PHE A 319 8.19 -1.94 -16.35
N GLY A 320 7.45 -1.60 -15.29
CA GLY A 320 7.01 -2.53 -14.27
C GLY A 320 8.06 -2.83 -13.18
N PRO A 321 7.81 -3.78 -12.28
CA PRO A 321 8.76 -4.21 -11.28
C PRO A 321 10.01 -4.85 -11.90
N VAL A 322 11.11 -4.91 -11.16
CA VAL A 322 12.38 -5.47 -11.63
C VAL A 322 12.54 -6.93 -11.25
N GLN A 323 11.86 -7.29 -10.18
CA GLN A 323 11.81 -8.64 -9.63
C GLN A 323 10.37 -8.99 -9.38
N ASN A 324 9.93 -10.11 -9.89
CA ASN A 324 8.70 -10.80 -9.53
C ASN A 324 9.01 -12.28 -9.38
N GLN A 325 8.02 -13.09 -9.08
CA GLN A 325 8.20 -14.53 -8.84
C GLN A 325 8.77 -15.27 -10.07
N ASN A 326 8.51 -14.78 -11.28
CA ASN A 326 8.80 -15.47 -12.54
C ASN A 326 9.94 -14.83 -13.33
N ASP A 327 10.26 -13.56 -13.09
CA ASP A 327 11.32 -12.85 -13.81
C ASP A 327 12.24 -12.09 -12.86
N ASN A 328 13.52 -12.35 -12.98
CA ASN A 328 14.56 -11.64 -12.24
C ASN A 328 15.50 -10.91 -13.22
N ALA A 329 15.02 -9.76 -13.70
CA ALA A 329 15.75 -8.94 -14.66
C ALA A 329 17.10 -8.47 -14.08
N LEU A 330 17.22 -8.33 -12.77
CA LEU A 330 18.47 -7.95 -12.13
C LEU A 330 19.49 -9.09 -12.18
N LEU A 331 19.09 -10.32 -11.87
CA LEU A 331 19.94 -11.50 -12.00
C LEU A 331 20.39 -11.71 -13.45
N ALA A 332 19.46 -11.61 -14.39
CA ALA A 332 19.76 -11.78 -15.81
C ALA A 332 20.80 -10.77 -16.35
N ARG A 333 20.81 -9.54 -15.79
CA ARG A 333 21.73 -8.48 -16.24
C ARG A 333 23.08 -8.49 -15.52
N LEU A 334 23.12 -8.89 -14.25
CA LEU A 334 24.33 -8.88 -13.42
C LEU A 334 25.08 -10.21 -13.44
N GLY A 335 24.38 -11.32 -13.68
CA GLY A 335 24.88 -12.68 -13.49
C GLY A 335 24.94 -13.10 -12.02
N GLU A 336 25.04 -14.40 -11.77
CA GLU A 336 24.95 -15.00 -10.43
C GLU A 336 26.02 -14.47 -9.46
N GLU A 337 27.27 -14.26 -9.93
CA GLU A 337 28.35 -13.83 -9.07
C GLU A 337 28.09 -12.46 -8.44
N ARG A 338 27.62 -11.45 -9.20
CA ARG A 338 27.33 -10.12 -8.66
C ARG A 338 26.02 -10.12 -7.88
N TYR A 339 24.99 -10.82 -8.39
CA TYR A 339 23.70 -10.90 -7.75
C TYR A 339 23.78 -11.49 -6.34
N SER A 340 24.55 -12.58 -6.13
CA SER A 340 24.73 -13.21 -4.82
C SER A 340 25.41 -12.32 -3.78
N LYS A 341 26.12 -11.27 -4.21
CA LYS A 341 26.82 -10.32 -3.33
C LYS A 341 25.93 -9.15 -2.90
N ILE A 342 24.72 -9.01 -3.42
CA ILE A 342 23.78 -7.95 -3.02
C ILE A 342 23.20 -8.31 -1.65
N MET A 343 23.71 -7.65 -0.60
CA MET A 343 23.38 -7.97 0.78
C MET A 343 21.91 -7.75 1.12
N LEU A 344 21.24 -6.78 0.48
CA LEU A 344 19.81 -6.57 0.66
C LEU A 344 18.99 -7.80 0.25
N LEU A 345 19.34 -8.45 -0.86
CA LEU A 345 18.61 -9.58 -1.43
C LEU A 345 18.99 -10.92 -0.81
N ASN A 346 20.26 -11.06 -0.37
CA ASN A 346 20.83 -12.33 0.08
C ASN A 346 21.18 -12.34 1.57
N GLY A 347 21.01 -11.22 2.27
CA GLY A 347 21.34 -11.04 3.68
C GLY A 347 20.19 -11.24 4.67
N GLY A 348 19.07 -11.83 4.24
CA GLY A 348 17.90 -12.11 5.11
C GLY A 348 16.97 -10.92 5.33
N TRP A 349 17.06 -9.89 4.48
CA TRP A 349 16.07 -8.81 4.42
C TRP A 349 14.89 -9.22 3.55
N SER A 350 13.70 -8.66 3.82
CA SER A 350 12.51 -8.90 2.99
C SER A 350 12.70 -8.28 1.60
N SER A 351 12.16 -8.94 0.56
CA SER A 351 12.06 -8.41 -0.82
C SER A 351 11.33 -7.06 -0.89
N LEU A 352 10.40 -6.82 0.03
CA LEU A 352 9.66 -5.56 0.17
C LEU A 352 10.57 -4.33 0.20
N TYR A 353 11.75 -4.43 0.85
CA TYR A 353 12.72 -3.33 0.86
C TYR A 353 13.24 -3.04 -0.54
N ALA A 354 13.57 -4.07 -1.32
CA ALA A 354 14.08 -3.92 -2.67
C ALA A 354 13.02 -3.31 -3.61
N TYR A 355 11.80 -3.76 -3.50
CA TYR A 355 10.65 -3.22 -4.24
C TYR A 355 10.44 -1.74 -3.94
N GLU A 356 10.33 -1.35 -2.67
CA GLU A 356 10.09 0.02 -2.27
C GLU A 356 11.29 0.95 -2.48
N ILE A 357 12.53 0.51 -2.27
CA ILE A 357 13.71 1.30 -2.62
C ILE A 357 13.64 1.75 -4.09
N LEU A 358 13.28 0.82 -5.00
CA LEU A 358 13.17 1.15 -6.42
C LEU A 358 11.97 2.05 -6.72
N ASN A 359 10.86 1.85 -6.04
CA ASN A 359 9.65 2.67 -6.21
C ASN A 359 9.82 4.10 -5.70
N PHE A 360 10.61 4.31 -4.64
CA PHE A 360 10.98 5.64 -4.16
C PHE A 360 11.95 6.39 -5.08
N VAL A 361 12.56 5.73 -6.09
CA VAL A 361 13.39 6.38 -7.11
C VAL A 361 12.52 7.24 -8.02
N ASN A 362 12.46 8.53 -7.75
CA ASN A 362 11.64 9.50 -8.48
C ASN A 362 12.43 10.61 -9.18
N GLY A 363 13.76 10.50 -9.24
CA GLY A 363 14.63 11.51 -9.83
C GLY A 363 14.82 12.80 -9.00
N LYS A 364 14.33 12.81 -7.76
CA LYS A 364 14.43 13.95 -6.83
C LYS A 364 15.01 13.53 -5.48
N ARG A 365 14.65 12.35 -4.97
CA ARG A 365 15.15 11.85 -3.69
C ARG A 365 16.60 11.42 -3.81
N THR A 366 17.39 11.79 -2.81
CA THR A 366 18.74 11.27 -2.62
C THR A 366 18.68 9.84 -2.07
N ILE A 367 19.80 9.11 -2.13
CA ILE A 367 19.93 7.77 -1.52
C ILE A 367 19.55 7.80 -0.04
N GLY A 368 20.02 8.81 0.70
CA GLY A 368 19.68 8.98 2.12
C GLY A 368 18.17 9.18 2.33
N GLN A 369 17.53 10.00 1.51
CA GLN A 369 16.07 10.20 1.57
C GLN A 369 15.27 8.96 1.18
N ILE A 370 15.76 8.13 0.26
CA ILE A 370 15.14 6.84 -0.07
C ILE A 370 15.28 5.89 1.12
N ARG A 371 16.46 5.84 1.75
CA ARG A 371 16.69 5.06 2.97
C ARG A 371 15.70 5.45 4.08
N ASP A 372 15.50 6.74 4.29
CA ASP A 372 14.61 7.24 5.33
C ASP A 372 13.15 6.87 5.06
N ALA A 373 12.70 7.00 3.82
CA ALA A 373 11.34 6.62 3.42
C ALA A 373 11.07 5.12 3.65
N VAL A 374 11.97 4.25 3.20
CA VAL A 374 11.84 2.79 3.36
C VAL A 374 11.98 2.38 4.85
N SER A 375 12.82 3.07 5.61
CA SER A 375 12.98 2.83 7.06
C SER A 375 11.72 3.19 7.84
N ALA A 376 11.02 4.23 7.43
CA ALA A 376 9.75 4.63 8.04
C ALA A 376 8.65 3.59 7.80
N GLU A 377 8.55 3.06 6.60
CA GLU A 377 7.55 2.06 6.24
C GLU A 377 7.75 0.74 7.01
N TYR A 378 8.94 0.19 6.98
CA TYR A 378 9.21 -1.12 7.58
C TYR A 378 9.93 -0.99 8.95
N ARG A 379 11.23 -0.77 8.93
CA ARG A 379 12.10 -0.52 10.09
C ARG A 379 13.42 0.09 9.64
N PRO A 380 14.17 0.74 10.54
CA PRO A 380 15.47 1.30 10.22
C PRO A 380 16.39 0.31 9.50
N ILE A 381 16.89 0.71 8.33
CA ILE A 381 17.82 -0.06 7.50
C ILE A 381 19.17 0.69 7.41
N PRO A 382 20.32 -0.01 7.43
CA PRO A 382 21.61 0.61 7.12
C PRO A 382 21.63 1.25 5.73
N VAL A 383 22.15 2.46 5.61
CA VAL A 383 22.19 3.18 4.33
C VAL A 383 23.06 2.47 3.30
N GLU A 384 24.08 1.76 3.76
CA GLU A 384 25.02 0.99 2.94
C GLU A 384 24.30 -0.10 2.12
N LEU A 385 23.24 -0.70 2.68
CA LEU A 385 22.43 -1.70 1.96
C LEU A 385 21.62 -1.06 0.82
N VAL A 386 21.08 0.13 1.06
CA VAL A 386 20.34 0.89 0.05
C VAL A 386 21.29 1.37 -1.04
N GLU A 387 22.48 1.81 -0.66
CA GLU A 387 23.52 2.27 -1.57
C GLU A 387 24.07 1.13 -2.46
N ASP A 388 24.38 -0.05 -1.88
CA ASP A 388 24.81 -1.23 -2.63
C ASP A 388 23.71 -1.70 -3.61
N TYR A 389 22.46 -1.75 -3.16
CA TYR A 389 21.36 -2.17 -4.02
C TYR A 389 21.14 -1.19 -5.18
N LEU A 390 21.07 0.11 -4.93
CA LEU A 390 20.97 1.12 -6.00
C LEU A 390 22.21 1.12 -6.90
N GLY A 391 23.39 0.82 -6.37
CA GLY A 391 24.61 0.60 -7.13
C GLY A 391 24.49 -0.58 -8.09
N ALA A 392 23.99 -1.72 -7.61
CA ALA A 392 23.73 -2.90 -8.43
C ALA A 392 22.68 -2.62 -9.53
N LEU A 393 21.62 -1.86 -9.21
CA LEU A 393 20.65 -1.42 -10.20
C LEU A 393 21.26 -0.49 -11.26
N ALA A 394 22.24 0.33 -10.89
CA ALA A 394 22.96 1.19 -11.84
C ALA A 394 23.91 0.38 -12.74
N GLU A 395 24.63 -0.61 -12.19
CA GLU A 395 25.42 -1.58 -12.97
C GLU A 395 24.55 -2.30 -14.01
N ALA A 396 23.33 -2.70 -13.61
CA ALA A 396 22.33 -3.33 -14.46
C ALA A 396 21.62 -2.37 -15.44
N LYS A 397 21.95 -1.08 -15.43
CA LYS A 397 21.31 -0.03 -16.25
C LYS A 397 19.79 0.08 -16.01
N ILE A 398 19.36 -0.12 -14.78
CA ILE A 398 17.97 0.05 -14.34
C ILE A 398 17.77 1.46 -13.79
N VAL A 399 18.76 1.96 -13.06
CA VAL A 399 18.80 3.35 -12.60
C VAL A 399 20.08 4.03 -13.09
N SER A 400 20.12 5.35 -13.01
CA SER A 400 21.33 6.15 -13.14
C SER A 400 21.42 7.14 -12.00
N PHE A 401 22.63 7.68 -11.72
CA PHE A 401 22.81 8.70 -10.71
C PHE A 401 23.06 10.06 -11.31
N LEU A 402 22.36 11.07 -10.78
CA LEU A 402 22.69 12.47 -10.97
C LEU A 402 23.48 12.94 -9.75
N TYR A 403 24.55 13.67 -9.96
CA TYR A 403 25.18 14.38 -8.85
C TYR A 403 24.31 15.59 -8.51
N ALA A 404 23.87 15.71 -7.27
CA ALA A 404 23.24 16.92 -6.79
C ALA A 404 24.18 18.08 -7.10
N ARG A 405 23.74 19.06 -7.90
CA ARG A 405 24.46 20.31 -8.02
C ARG A 405 24.45 20.95 -6.64
N LEU A 406 25.56 20.94 -5.95
CA LEU A 406 25.77 21.82 -4.80
C LEU A 406 25.52 23.24 -5.33
N ASP A 407 24.41 23.84 -4.94
CA ASP A 407 24.13 25.24 -5.24
C ASP A 407 25.30 26.05 -4.67
N ARG A 408 26.19 26.51 -5.56
CA ARG A 408 27.19 27.48 -5.17
C ARG A 408 26.41 28.71 -4.72
N PRO A 409 26.68 29.25 -3.53
CA PRO A 409 26.03 30.49 -3.12
C PRO A 409 26.30 31.51 -4.23
N ARG A 410 25.23 32.14 -4.74
CA ARG A 410 25.34 33.24 -5.69
C ARG A 410 26.20 34.29 -5.02
N THR A 411 27.43 34.45 -5.46
CA THR A 411 28.25 35.61 -5.14
C THR A 411 27.56 36.81 -5.79
N THR A 412 26.82 37.55 -4.99
CA THR A 412 26.36 38.89 -5.36
C THR A 412 27.59 39.74 -5.55
N LYS A 413 27.81 40.18 -6.82
CA LYS A 413 28.66 41.31 -7.14
C LYS A 413 27.85 42.60 -7.06
#